data_2fcaee4ae0461ade98e62fed7ccd701d
#
_entry.id   2fcaee4ae0461ade98e62fed7ccd701d
#
_cell.length_a   1.000
_cell.length_b   1.000
_cell.length_c   1.000
_cell.angle_alpha   90.00
_cell.angle_beta   90.00
_cell.angle_gamma   90.00
#
_symmetry.space_group_name_H-M   'P 1'
#
loop_
_entity.id
_entity.type
_entity.pdbx_description
1 polymer ?
#
loop_
_entity_poly.entity_id
_entity_poly.type
_entity_poly.pdbx_seq_one_letter_code
_entity_poly.pdbx_strand_id
1 'polypeptide(L)'
;AKLLSENVDVLLFSRKEALVHHINNKHEHLGYALSERVTATMDLKFICASCDVIFLVVPSGAMRATMQAMSAYLRPYHIVIHGTKGLDTSLINDEDLEAGHFDIKQVCTMSEVISQESSVLRIGCMAGPNLAKEILSNLPAASVIASEFDEVIKTGKDLLTSKRFTIFGSYDLKGAEISGSYKNIIALASGIVSGLGLGKNMEALLITRGLSEMIEYGTSLGLSGQAFFGAAGLGDLIATSTSEKSRNFAFGYRFARGEKRDDIINSSSEVVEGVRTLKIIYFLAKYHQIPLPITNLLYRVIYEDFDVRKAIEILMSIPNVPDVDFNIVR
;
A
#
# COMPACT_ATOMS: atom_id res chain seq x y z
N ALA A 1 -16.30 -0.88 3.38
CA ALA A 1 -17.76 -0.98 3.60
C ALA A 1 -18.26 0.11 4.57
N LYS A 2 -17.71 0.21 5.80
CA LYS A 2 -18.18 1.18 6.81
C LYS A 2 -18.22 2.63 6.28
N LEU A 3 -17.16 3.12 5.65
CA LEU A 3 -17.13 4.48 5.09
C LEU A 3 -18.16 4.68 3.98
N LEU A 4 -18.25 3.73 3.05
CA LEU A 4 -19.19 3.79 1.92
C LEU A 4 -20.63 3.78 2.39
N SER A 5 -20.96 3.00 3.43
CA SER A 5 -22.31 2.87 3.93
C SER A 5 -22.86 4.13 4.61
N GLU A 6 -22.04 5.15 4.84
CA GLU A 6 -22.51 6.48 5.25
C GLU A 6 -23.28 7.18 4.11
N ASN A 7 -22.94 6.88 2.85
CA ASN A 7 -23.49 7.55 1.66
C ASN A 7 -24.36 6.66 0.78
N VAL A 8 -24.01 5.36 0.63
CA VAL A 8 -24.66 4.43 -0.31
C VAL A 8 -24.89 3.05 0.30
N ASP A 9 -25.71 2.23 -0.37
CA ASP A 9 -25.82 0.81 -0.07
C ASP A 9 -24.59 0.06 -0.57
N VAL A 10 -24.14 -0.96 0.14
CA VAL A 10 -22.86 -1.64 -0.09
C VAL A 10 -23.05 -3.14 -0.16
N LEU A 11 -22.63 -3.75 -1.27
CA LEU A 11 -22.43 -5.19 -1.37
C LEU A 11 -20.98 -5.53 -0.97
N LEU A 12 -20.82 -6.35 0.07
CA LEU A 12 -19.52 -6.79 0.58
C LEU A 12 -19.25 -8.24 0.18
N PHE A 13 -18.18 -8.47 -0.57
CA PHE A 13 -17.77 -9.83 -0.93
C PHE A 13 -17.01 -10.51 0.21
N SER A 14 -17.37 -11.75 0.48
CA SER A 14 -16.57 -12.66 1.32
C SER A 14 -16.60 -14.08 0.76
N ARG A 15 -15.46 -14.78 0.84
CA ARG A 15 -15.36 -16.21 0.48
C ARG A 15 -15.85 -17.15 1.57
N LYS A 16 -16.15 -16.62 2.76
CA LYS A 16 -16.54 -17.41 3.94
C LYS A 16 -18.04 -17.28 4.16
N GLU A 17 -18.79 -18.35 3.93
CA GLU A 17 -20.23 -18.39 4.10
C GLU A 17 -20.66 -17.99 5.50
N ALA A 18 -20.00 -18.52 6.52
CA ALA A 18 -20.28 -18.17 7.93
C ALA A 18 -20.13 -16.66 8.19
N LEU A 19 -19.17 -15.99 7.54
CA LEU A 19 -19.01 -14.55 7.67
C LEU A 19 -20.12 -13.79 6.95
N VAL A 20 -20.53 -14.24 5.76
CA VAL A 20 -21.68 -13.66 5.04
C VAL A 20 -22.94 -13.73 5.90
N HIS A 21 -23.25 -14.91 6.46
CA HIS A 21 -24.39 -15.06 7.37
C HIS A 21 -24.27 -14.20 8.62
N HIS A 22 -23.07 -14.11 9.22
CA HIS A 22 -22.86 -13.28 10.41
C HIS A 22 -23.09 -11.80 10.10
N ILE A 23 -22.52 -11.27 9.01
CA ILE A 23 -22.68 -9.87 8.63
C ILE A 23 -24.17 -9.55 8.34
N ASN A 24 -24.86 -10.40 7.56
CA ASN A 24 -26.25 -10.14 7.18
C ASN A 24 -27.25 -10.24 8.34
N ASN A 25 -26.94 -11.04 9.38
CA ASN A 25 -27.82 -11.23 10.52
C ASN A 25 -27.50 -10.35 11.73
N LYS A 26 -26.22 -9.98 11.92
CA LYS A 26 -25.75 -9.25 13.10
C LYS A 26 -25.27 -7.85 12.79
N HIS A 27 -25.07 -7.51 11.50
CA HIS A 27 -24.45 -6.25 11.08
C HIS A 27 -23.18 -5.93 11.85
N GLU A 28 -22.30 -6.94 11.97
CA GLU A 28 -21.04 -6.83 12.70
C GLU A 28 -19.91 -7.54 11.94
N HIS A 29 -18.70 -6.98 11.99
CA HIS A 29 -17.49 -7.62 11.50
C HIS A 29 -16.28 -7.19 12.35
N LEU A 30 -15.44 -8.16 12.79
CA LEU A 30 -14.25 -7.93 13.60
C LEU A 30 -14.51 -7.08 14.88
N GLY A 31 -15.67 -7.25 15.51
CA GLY A 31 -16.06 -6.48 16.70
C GLY A 31 -16.53 -5.05 16.41
N TYR A 32 -16.75 -4.70 15.16
CA TYR A 32 -17.28 -3.39 14.76
C TYR A 32 -18.67 -3.52 14.14
N ALA A 33 -19.58 -2.68 14.61
CA ALA A 33 -20.91 -2.57 14.02
C ALA A 33 -20.83 -2.02 12.57
N LEU A 34 -21.61 -2.62 11.70
CA LEU A 34 -21.84 -2.20 10.32
C LEU A 34 -23.24 -1.62 10.20
N SER A 35 -23.43 -0.72 9.25
CA SER A 35 -24.75 -0.18 8.87
C SER A 35 -25.62 -1.30 8.27
N GLU A 36 -26.95 -1.23 8.46
CA GLU A 36 -27.91 -2.08 7.75
C GLU A 36 -27.85 -1.95 6.22
N ARG A 37 -27.25 -0.87 5.71
CA ARG A 37 -26.94 -0.67 4.30
C ARG A 37 -25.83 -1.57 3.75
N VAL A 38 -25.19 -2.40 4.60
CA VAL A 38 -24.15 -3.36 4.20
C VAL A 38 -24.75 -4.75 4.12
N THR A 39 -24.79 -5.30 2.92
CA THR A 39 -25.18 -6.70 2.66
C THR A 39 -23.97 -7.48 2.16
N ALA A 40 -23.70 -8.64 2.74
CA ALA A 40 -22.60 -9.50 2.34
C ALA A 40 -23.06 -10.57 1.35
N THR A 41 -22.19 -10.97 0.41
CA THR A 41 -22.43 -12.03 -0.56
C THR A 41 -21.17 -12.80 -0.91
N MET A 42 -21.32 -14.03 -1.41
CA MET A 42 -20.25 -14.84 -1.98
C MET A 42 -20.22 -14.78 -3.52
N ASP A 43 -21.14 -14.07 -4.14
CA ASP A 43 -21.35 -14.06 -5.59
C ASP A 43 -20.70 -12.82 -6.23
N LEU A 44 -19.52 -12.99 -6.84
CA LEU A 44 -18.85 -11.95 -7.62
C LEU A 44 -19.64 -11.52 -8.85
N LYS A 45 -20.36 -12.46 -9.50
CA LYS A 45 -21.20 -12.15 -10.65
C LYS A 45 -22.32 -11.19 -10.25
N PHE A 46 -22.96 -11.47 -9.11
CA PHE A 46 -24.02 -10.61 -8.57
C PHE A 46 -23.49 -9.21 -8.26
N ILE A 47 -22.30 -9.09 -7.64
CA ILE A 47 -21.66 -7.79 -7.39
C ILE A 47 -21.44 -7.02 -8.68
N CYS A 48 -20.80 -7.64 -9.68
CA CYS A 48 -20.51 -6.98 -10.96
C CYS A 48 -21.79 -6.64 -11.76
N ALA A 49 -22.88 -7.36 -11.56
CA ALA A 49 -24.15 -7.07 -12.21
C ALA A 49 -24.96 -5.95 -11.53
N SER A 50 -24.71 -5.72 -10.24
CA SER A 50 -25.51 -4.81 -9.40
C SER A 50 -24.79 -3.51 -9.04
N CYS A 51 -23.45 -3.42 -9.24
CA CYS A 51 -22.65 -2.30 -8.83
C CYS A 51 -21.85 -1.74 -10.00
N ASP A 52 -22.01 -0.45 -10.31
CA ASP A 52 -21.18 0.25 -11.30
C ASP A 52 -19.80 0.62 -10.72
N VAL A 53 -19.69 0.78 -9.40
CA VAL A 53 -18.45 1.14 -8.71
C VAL A 53 -18.01 0.04 -7.78
N ILE A 54 -16.79 -0.44 -7.96
CA ILE A 54 -16.22 -1.56 -7.22
C ILE A 54 -14.94 -1.10 -6.49
N PHE A 55 -14.92 -1.30 -5.17
CA PHE A 55 -13.72 -1.06 -4.35
C PHE A 55 -12.98 -2.38 -4.08
N LEU A 56 -11.74 -2.49 -4.57
CA LEU A 56 -10.88 -3.65 -4.35
C LEU A 56 -9.92 -3.38 -3.18
N VAL A 57 -10.09 -4.12 -2.10
CA VAL A 57 -9.26 -4.01 -0.89
C VAL A 57 -8.78 -5.41 -0.50
N VAL A 58 -7.93 -5.99 -1.33
CA VAL A 58 -7.35 -7.32 -1.16
C VAL A 58 -5.82 -7.20 -1.00
N PRO A 59 -5.12 -8.20 -0.42
CA PRO A 59 -3.66 -8.22 -0.44
C PRO A 59 -3.10 -8.15 -1.86
N SER A 60 -1.91 -7.52 -2.04
CA SER A 60 -1.31 -7.34 -3.37
C SER A 60 -1.13 -8.66 -4.11
N GLY A 61 -0.66 -9.72 -3.45
CA GLY A 61 -0.51 -11.04 -4.04
C GLY A 61 -1.82 -11.75 -4.41
N ALA A 62 -2.99 -11.22 -4.00
CA ALA A 62 -4.29 -11.76 -4.37
C ALA A 62 -4.99 -10.94 -5.48
N MET A 63 -4.43 -9.79 -5.88
CA MET A 63 -5.07 -8.87 -6.82
C MET A 63 -5.32 -9.54 -8.16
N ARG A 64 -4.30 -10.12 -8.79
CA ARG A 64 -4.40 -10.75 -10.11
C ARG A 64 -5.44 -11.87 -10.15
N ALA A 65 -5.37 -12.80 -9.20
CA ALA A 65 -6.35 -13.89 -9.11
C ALA A 65 -7.78 -13.39 -8.87
N THR A 66 -7.94 -12.31 -8.09
CA THR A 66 -9.25 -11.68 -7.87
C THR A 66 -9.79 -11.06 -9.16
N MET A 67 -8.95 -10.35 -9.91
CA MET A 67 -9.33 -9.76 -11.19
C MET A 67 -9.69 -10.82 -12.22
N GLN A 68 -8.91 -11.90 -12.32
CA GLN A 68 -9.22 -13.04 -13.20
C GLN A 68 -10.58 -13.66 -12.88
N ALA A 69 -10.90 -13.83 -11.60
CA ALA A 69 -12.20 -14.34 -11.18
C ALA A 69 -13.37 -13.40 -11.52
N MET A 70 -13.11 -12.10 -11.64
CA MET A 70 -14.13 -11.07 -11.96
C MET A 70 -14.19 -10.73 -13.46
N SER A 71 -13.15 -11.02 -14.23
CA SER A 71 -12.94 -10.54 -15.60
C SER A 71 -14.12 -10.79 -16.53
N ALA A 72 -14.74 -11.97 -16.45
CA ALA A 72 -15.91 -12.34 -17.28
C ALA A 72 -17.17 -11.48 -17.00
N TYR A 73 -17.23 -10.86 -15.83
CA TYR A 73 -18.40 -10.09 -15.38
C TYR A 73 -18.17 -8.58 -15.46
N LEU A 74 -16.92 -8.13 -15.46
CA LEU A 74 -16.55 -6.72 -15.57
C LEU A 74 -16.82 -6.20 -17.00
N ARG A 75 -17.14 -4.91 -17.10
CA ARG A 75 -17.45 -4.22 -18.35
C ARG A 75 -16.75 -2.86 -18.39
N PRO A 76 -16.54 -2.25 -19.56
CA PRO A 76 -15.88 -0.96 -19.71
C PRO A 76 -16.53 0.20 -18.95
N TYR A 77 -17.81 0.09 -18.60
CA TYR A 77 -18.52 1.13 -17.85
C TYR A 77 -18.26 1.08 -16.34
N HIS A 78 -17.73 -0.02 -15.81
CA HIS A 78 -17.41 -0.08 -14.38
C HIS A 78 -16.29 0.89 -14.01
N ILE A 79 -16.40 1.43 -12.81
CA ILE A 79 -15.33 2.14 -12.12
C ILE A 79 -14.74 1.21 -11.09
N VAL A 80 -13.43 0.97 -11.16
CA VAL A 80 -12.72 0.15 -10.18
C VAL A 80 -11.72 1.01 -9.42
N ILE A 81 -11.88 1.11 -8.11
CA ILE A 81 -10.99 1.84 -7.22
C ILE A 81 -10.36 0.84 -6.26
N HIS A 82 -9.03 0.69 -6.30
CA HIS A 82 -8.38 -0.20 -5.34
C HIS A 82 -7.78 0.58 -4.16
N GLY A 83 -7.67 -0.08 -3.00
CA GLY A 83 -6.98 0.42 -1.81
C GLY A 83 -5.75 -0.41 -1.44
N THR A 84 -5.33 -1.30 -2.33
CA THR A 84 -4.21 -2.22 -2.13
C THR A 84 -2.88 -1.50 -2.31
N LYS A 85 -1.95 -1.72 -1.39
CA LYS A 85 -0.63 -1.09 -1.37
C LYS A 85 0.44 -2.17 -1.52
N GLY A 86 1.05 -2.26 -2.68
CA GLY A 86 2.06 -3.26 -3.02
C GLY A 86 2.24 -3.38 -4.52
N LEU A 87 3.13 -4.27 -4.93
CA LEU A 87 3.45 -4.56 -6.33
C LEU A 87 3.10 -6.01 -6.66
N ASP A 88 2.71 -6.26 -7.88
CA ASP A 88 2.49 -7.60 -8.39
C ASP A 88 3.71 -8.10 -9.16
N THR A 89 4.17 -9.31 -8.79
CA THR A 89 5.26 -10.04 -9.46
C THR A 89 4.83 -11.45 -9.81
N SER A 90 3.53 -11.70 -9.94
CA SER A 90 3.03 -13.06 -10.21
C SER A 90 3.42 -13.61 -11.59
N LEU A 91 3.95 -12.75 -12.46
CA LEU A 91 4.53 -13.11 -13.76
C LEU A 91 6.02 -13.49 -13.69
N ILE A 92 6.63 -13.40 -12.50
CA ILE A 92 8.03 -13.66 -12.24
C ILE A 92 8.11 -14.66 -11.08
N ASN A 93 8.86 -15.75 -11.23
CA ASN A 93 9.16 -16.60 -10.08
C ASN A 93 10.28 -15.98 -9.22
N ASP A 94 10.43 -16.46 -8.00
CA ASP A 94 11.42 -15.91 -7.06
C ASP A 94 12.85 -16.09 -7.53
N GLU A 95 13.17 -17.19 -8.23
CA GLU A 95 14.51 -17.49 -8.76
C GLU A 95 14.88 -16.49 -9.87
N ASP A 96 13.98 -16.23 -10.81
CA ASP A 96 14.17 -15.24 -11.87
C ASP A 96 14.28 -13.81 -11.32
N LEU A 97 13.48 -13.48 -10.29
CA LEU A 97 13.58 -12.18 -9.62
C LEU A 97 14.96 -11.98 -8.98
N GLU A 98 15.46 -12.99 -8.28
CA GLU A 98 16.77 -12.96 -7.60
C GLU A 98 17.95 -12.98 -8.59
N ALA A 99 17.80 -13.67 -9.71
CA ALA A 99 18.81 -13.75 -10.78
C ALA A 99 18.79 -12.53 -11.73
N GLY A 100 17.74 -11.70 -11.68
CA GLY A 100 17.58 -10.56 -12.60
C GLY A 100 17.07 -10.94 -13.99
N HIS A 101 16.47 -12.12 -14.12
CA HIS A 101 15.90 -12.60 -15.36
C HIS A 101 14.45 -12.14 -15.54
N PHE A 102 14.21 -10.83 -15.48
CA PHE A 102 12.87 -10.27 -15.65
C PHE A 102 12.94 -8.91 -16.37
N ASP A 103 11.85 -8.55 -17.04
CA ASP A 103 11.62 -7.19 -17.54
C ASP A 103 10.93 -6.38 -16.43
N ILE A 104 11.32 -5.10 -16.27
CA ILE A 104 10.71 -4.18 -15.30
C ILE A 104 9.18 -4.09 -15.49
N LYS A 105 8.68 -4.29 -16.71
CA LYS A 105 7.26 -4.30 -17.05
C LYS A 105 6.50 -5.50 -16.48
N GLN A 106 7.19 -6.51 -15.99
CA GLN A 106 6.56 -7.65 -15.31
C GLN A 106 6.29 -7.37 -13.83
N VAL A 107 6.83 -6.26 -13.30
CA VAL A 107 6.51 -5.76 -11.97
C VAL A 107 5.45 -4.69 -12.10
N CYS A 108 4.21 -5.06 -11.81
CA CYS A 108 3.04 -4.23 -12.08
C CYS A 108 2.54 -3.53 -10.82
N THR A 109 2.05 -2.31 -10.98
CA THR A 109 1.17 -1.67 -9.99
C THR A 109 -0.20 -2.35 -10.00
N MET A 110 -1.03 -2.07 -9.01
CA MET A 110 -2.35 -2.70 -8.93
C MET A 110 -3.30 -2.22 -10.04
N SER A 111 -3.19 -0.96 -10.44
CA SER A 111 -3.95 -0.42 -11.59
C SER A 111 -3.55 -1.09 -12.91
N GLU A 112 -2.26 -1.37 -13.11
CA GLU A 112 -1.76 -2.12 -14.27
C GLU A 112 -2.31 -3.56 -14.26
N VAL A 113 -2.36 -4.23 -13.11
CA VAL A 113 -2.98 -5.57 -12.99
C VAL A 113 -4.46 -5.52 -13.36
N ILE A 114 -5.22 -4.53 -12.85
CA ILE A 114 -6.64 -4.37 -13.19
C ILE A 114 -6.84 -4.18 -14.69
N SER A 115 -6.01 -3.35 -15.32
CA SER A 115 -6.04 -3.10 -16.77
C SER A 115 -5.69 -4.35 -17.59
N GLN A 116 -4.71 -5.14 -17.15
CA GLN A 116 -4.30 -6.36 -17.84
C GLN A 116 -5.34 -7.47 -17.78
N GLU A 117 -6.04 -7.61 -16.65
CA GLU A 117 -6.94 -8.74 -16.39
C GLU A 117 -8.41 -8.43 -16.66
N SER A 118 -8.76 -7.22 -17.10
CA SER A 118 -10.15 -6.84 -17.33
C SER A 118 -10.34 -5.83 -18.46
N SER A 119 -11.59 -5.64 -18.86
CA SER A 119 -11.99 -4.60 -19.82
C SER A 119 -12.26 -3.23 -19.19
N VAL A 120 -11.98 -3.06 -17.91
CA VAL A 120 -12.22 -1.80 -17.18
C VAL A 120 -11.24 -0.73 -17.65
N LEU A 121 -11.78 0.45 -17.97
CA LEU A 121 -10.99 1.61 -18.38
C LEU A 121 -10.85 2.64 -17.24
N ARG A 122 -11.88 2.76 -16.40
CA ARG A 122 -11.97 3.75 -15.32
C ARG A 122 -11.40 3.19 -14.04
N ILE A 123 -10.08 3.32 -13.89
CA ILE A 123 -9.35 2.78 -12.75
C ILE A 123 -8.86 3.92 -11.87
N GLY A 124 -8.93 3.73 -10.56
CA GLY A 124 -8.36 4.62 -9.56
C GLY A 124 -7.78 3.88 -8.38
N CYS A 125 -7.00 4.58 -7.58
CA CYS A 125 -6.55 4.09 -6.29
C CYS A 125 -6.96 5.01 -5.14
N MET A 126 -7.18 4.42 -3.98
CA MET A 126 -7.33 5.13 -2.72
C MET A 126 -6.02 5.03 -1.93
N ALA A 127 -5.33 6.15 -1.80
CA ALA A 127 -4.05 6.27 -1.12
C ALA A 127 -4.12 7.31 0.02
N GLY A 128 -3.14 7.27 0.93
CA GLY A 128 -3.06 8.21 2.04
C GLY A 128 -3.10 7.54 3.42
N PRO A 129 -3.10 8.33 4.51
CA PRO A 129 -3.02 7.85 5.90
C PRO A 129 -4.34 7.19 6.34
N ASN A 130 -4.50 5.91 5.97
CA ASN A 130 -5.71 5.12 6.18
C ASN A 130 -5.48 4.01 7.20
N LEU A 131 -5.10 4.34 8.44
CA LEU A 131 -4.98 3.37 9.52
C LEU A 131 -6.37 2.82 9.89
N ALA A 132 -6.64 1.57 9.51
CA ALA A 132 -7.96 0.97 9.62
C ALA A 132 -8.55 1.05 11.03
N LYS A 133 -7.74 0.81 12.08
CA LYS A 133 -8.18 0.91 13.48
C LYS A 133 -8.63 2.32 13.87
N GLU A 134 -8.03 3.37 13.30
CA GLU A 134 -8.41 4.75 13.57
C GLU A 134 -9.71 5.13 12.86
N ILE A 135 -9.84 4.75 11.59
CA ILE A 135 -11.09 4.90 10.83
C ILE A 135 -12.24 4.18 11.53
N LEU A 136 -12.02 2.94 11.96
CA LEU A 136 -13.03 2.14 12.67
C LEU A 136 -13.41 2.75 14.03
N SER A 137 -12.47 3.45 14.67
CA SER A 137 -12.70 4.23 15.90
C SER A 137 -13.32 5.61 15.66
N ASN A 138 -13.75 5.92 14.42
CA ASN A 138 -14.34 7.18 14.01
C ASN A 138 -13.43 8.41 14.24
N LEU A 139 -12.11 8.24 14.23
CA LEU A 139 -11.19 9.38 14.27
C LEU A 139 -11.18 10.09 12.92
N PRO A 140 -11.00 11.43 12.90
CA PRO A 140 -10.90 12.17 11.65
C PRO A 140 -9.72 11.69 10.81
N ALA A 141 -9.96 11.53 9.51
CA ALA A 141 -8.93 11.12 8.57
C ALA A 141 -9.15 11.77 7.20
N ALA A 142 -8.10 11.74 6.37
CA ALA A 142 -8.18 12.18 4.99
C ALA A 142 -7.49 11.17 4.09
N SER A 143 -7.99 11.02 2.86
CA SER A 143 -7.42 10.14 1.85
C SER A 143 -7.35 10.84 0.50
N VAL A 144 -6.73 10.19 -0.47
CA VAL A 144 -6.64 10.65 -1.85
C VAL A 144 -7.29 9.60 -2.74
N ILE A 145 -8.15 10.02 -3.66
CA ILE A 145 -8.49 9.22 -4.82
C ILE A 145 -7.64 9.72 -5.97
N ALA A 146 -6.77 8.85 -6.48
CA ALA A 146 -5.93 9.14 -7.63
C ALA A 146 -6.42 8.35 -8.84
N SER A 147 -6.53 9.02 -10.00
CA SER A 147 -6.95 8.44 -11.28
C SER A 147 -6.59 9.38 -12.42
N GLU A 148 -6.43 8.85 -13.61
CA GLU A 148 -6.32 9.64 -14.84
C GLU A 148 -7.68 10.21 -15.31
N PHE A 149 -8.80 9.78 -14.69
CA PHE A 149 -10.16 10.15 -15.05
C PHE A 149 -10.83 11.00 -13.97
N ASP A 150 -11.29 12.20 -14.32
CA ASP A 150 -12.06 13.08 -13.43
C ASP A 150 -13.27 12.39 -12.83
N GLU A 151 -13.97 11.60 -13.62
CA GLU A 151 -15.16 10.86 -13.21
C GLU A 151 -14.86 9.92 -12.02
N VAL A 152 -13.72 9.24 -12.04
CA VAL A 152 -13.29 8.33 -10.96
C VAL A 152 -12.99 9.11 -9.70
N ILE A 153 -12.27 10.24 -9.83
CA ILE A 153 -11.92 11.12 -8.70
C ILE A 153 -13.20 11.67 -8.07
N LYS A 154 -14.11 12.20 -8.89
CA LYS A 154 -15.38 12.74 -8.42
C LYS A 154 -16.22 11.67 -7.74
N THR A 155 -16.41 10.53 -8.37
CA THR A 155 -17.19 9.41 -7.83
C THR A 155 -16.61 8.93 -6.50
N GLY A 156 -15.29 8.74 -6.41
CA GLY A 156 -14.64 8.33 -5.17
C GLY A 156 -14.83 9.38 -4.05
N LYS A 157 -14.79 10.68 -4.37
CA LYS A 157 -15.08 11.76 -3.42
C LYS A 157 -16.53 11.70 -2.93
N ASP A 158 -17.49 11.60 -3.86
CA ASP A 158 -18.91 11.59 -3.53
C ASP A 158 -19.31 10.39 -2.68
N LEU A 159 -18.69 9.22 -2.92
CA LEU A 159 -18.97 7.99 -2.19
C LEU A 159 -18.31 7.89 -0.82
N LEU A 160 -17.17 8.54 -0.58
CA LEU A 160 -16.38 8.35 0.63
C LEU A 160 -16.36 9.56 1.56
N THR A 161 -16.64 10.80 1.05
CA THR A 161 -16.57 11.99 1.89
C THR A 161 -17.67 11.98 2.92
N SER A 162 -17.29 12.27 4.17
CA SER A 162 -18.20 12.42 5.30
C SER A 162 -17.71 13.52 6.25
N LYS A 163 -18.43 13.75 7.36
CA LYS A 163 -18.01 14.74 8.38
C LYS A 163 -16.64 14.42 9.00
N ARG A 164 -16.18 13.19 8.91
CA ARG A 164 -14.92 12.72 9.53
C ARG A 164 -13.91 12.17 8.55
N PHE A 165 -14.30 12.03 7.29
CA PHE A 165 -13.41 11.47 6.26
C PHE A 165 -13.42 12.36 5.02
N THR A 166 -12.30 13.07 4.79
CA THR A 166 -12.14 13.98 3.66
C THR A 166 -11.39 13.32 2.53
N ILE A 167 -11.85 13.48 1.28
CA ILE A 167 -11.17 12.94 0.09
C ILE A 167 -10.63 14.08 -0.77
N PHE A 168 -9.32 14.02 -1.03
CA PHE A 168 -8.64 14.82 -2.02
C PHE A 168 -8.58 14.08 -3.37
N GLY A 169 -8.43 14.81 -4.48
CA GLY A 169 -8.21 14.23 -5.80
C GLY A 169 -6.77 14.36 -6.24
N SER A 170 -6.27 13.42 -7.05
CA SER A 170 -4.97 13.48 -7.72
C SER A 170 -5.07 12.85 -9.11
N TYR A 171 -4.34 13.41 -10.08
CA TYR A 171 -4.19 12.79 -11.42
C TYR A 171 -2.95 11.89 -11.50
N ASP A 172 -2.11 11.88 -10.49
CA ASP A 172 -0.90 11.05 -10.42
C ASP A 172 -1.24 9.67 -9.81
N LEU A 173 -1.95 8.83 -10.60
CA LEU A 173 -2.35 7.49 -10.19
C LEU A 173 -1.13 6.63 -9.83
N LYS A 174 -0.17 6.55 -10.75
CA LYS A 174 1.00 5.69 -10.57
C LYS A 174 1.91 6.16 -9.43
N GLY A 175 2.10 7.49 -9.29
CA GLY A 175 2.82 8.05 -8.15
C GLY A 175 2.18 7.76 -6.80
N ALA A 176 0.84 7.78 -6.72
CA ALA A 176 0.10 7.43 -5.51
C ALA A 176 0.24 5.94 -5.15
N GLU A 177 0.24 5.03 -6.14
CA GLU A 177 0.46 3.60 -5.94
C GLU A 177 1.88 3.27 -5.49
N ILE A 178 2.88 3.87 -6.16
CA ILE A 178 4.30 3.67 -5.83
C ILE A 178 4.60 4.20 -4.44
N SER A 179 4.15 5.41 -4.09
CA SER A 179 4.35 5.97 -2.75
C SER A 179 3.70 5.11 -1.67
N GLY A 180 2.47 4.64 -1.91
CA GLY A 180 1.75 3.74 -1.01
C GLY A 180 2.43 2.39 -0.79
N SER A 181 3.15 1.89 -1.81
CA SER A 181 3.93 0.65 -1.73
C SER A 181 5.26 0.87 -1.01
N TYR A 182 6.02 1.89 -1.44
CA TYR A 182 7.38 2.17 -0.95
C TYR A 182 7.42 2.57 0.53
N LYS A 183 6.47 3.37 1.01
CA LYS A 183 6.40 3.78 2.41
C LYS A 183 6.46 2.60 3.41
N ASN A 184 6.01 1.42 2.99
CA ASN A 184 6.00 0.24 3.84
C ASN A 184 7.42 -0.24 4.16
N ILE A 185 8.38 -0.01 3.25
CA ILE A 185 9.81 -0.27 3.46
C ILE A 185 10.35 0.65 4.54
N ILE A 186 10.03 1.95 4.44
CA ILE A 186 10.51 2.92 5.43
C ILE A 186 9.87 2.68 6.80
N ALA A 187 8.61 2.23 6.84
CA ALA A 187 7.96 1.85 8.08
C ALA A 187 8.62 0.62 8.76
N LEU A 188 9.11 -0.37 8.00
CA LEU A 188 9.93 -1.47 8.55
C LEU A 188 11.19 -0.92 9.21
N ALA A 189 11.94 -0.07 8.50
CA ALA A 189 13.18 0.53 9.00
C ALA A 189 12.93 1.42 10.23
N SER A 190 11.85 2.21 10.22
CA SER A 190 11.45 3.06 11.35
C SER A 190 11.10 2.22 12.59
N GLY A 191 10.43 1.10 12.41
CA GLY A 191 10.19 0.13 13.48
C GLY A 191 11.49 -0.43 14.08
N ILE A 192 12.48 -0.73 13.23
CA ILE A 192 13.81 -1.18 13.70
C ILE A 192 14.49 -0.09 14.54
N VAL A 193 14.53 1.15 14.04
CA VAL A 193 15.12 2.29 14.76
C VAL A 193 14.47 2.47 16.13
N SER A 194 13.14 2.39 16.17
CA SER A 194 12.36 2.49 17.42
C SER A 194 12.63 1.32 18.37
N GLY A 195 12.67 0.09 17.85
CA GLY A 195 12.95 -1.12 18.62
C GLY A 195 14.34 -1.14 19.27
N LEU A 196 15.32 -0.49 18.62
CA LEU A 196 16.68 -0.29 19.15
C LEU A 196 16.78 0.91 20.12
N GLY A 197 15.74 1.71 20.27
CA GLY A 197 15.74 2.88 21.17
C GLY A 197 16.62 4.03 20.71
N LEU A 198 16.81 4.24 19.39
CA LEU A 198 17.73 5.25 18.84
C LEU A 198 17.17 6.69 18.86
N GLY A 199 15.95 6.86 19.32
CA GLY A 199 15.34 8.16 19.58
C GLY A 199 14.71 8.82 18.35
N LYS A 200 13.97 9.92 18.60
CA LYS A 200 13.15 10.61 17.58
C LYS A 200 13.95 11.33 16.50
N ASN A 201 15.16 11.79 16.79
CA ASN A 201 16.02 12.42 15.80
C ASN A 201 16.42 11.43 14.69
N MET A 202 16.73 10.18 15.06
CA MET A 202 17.07 9.14 14.10
C MET A 202 15.82 8.69 13.30
N GLU A 203 14.67 8.58 13.94
CA GLU A 203 13.41 8.30 13.25
C GLU A 203 13.09 9.39 12.21
N ALA A 204 13.21 10.68 12.58
CA ALA A 204 12.98 11.80 11.70
C ALA A 204 13.94 11.82 10.51
N LEU A 205 15.25 11.60 10.77
CA LEU A 205 16.25 11.50 9.71
C LEU A 205 15.92 10.36 8.73
N LEU A 206 15.54 9.19 9.25
CA LEU A 206 15.18 8.04 8.43
C LEU A 206 13.96 8.32 7.56
N ILE A 207 12.93 8.95 8.11
CA ILE A 207 11.72 9.31 7.35
C ILE A 207 12.06 10.31 6.23
N THR A 208 12.89 11.33 6.53
CA THR A 208 13.30 12.33 5.53
C THR A 208 14.13 11.70 4.41
N ARG A 209 15.12 10.89 4.75
CA ARG A 209 15.94 10.17 3.75
C ARG A 209 15.13 9.11 3.01
N GLY A 210 14.19 8.47 3.69
CA GLY A 210 13.26 7.52 3.08
C GLY A 210 12.32 8.18 2.07
N LEU A 211 11.88 9.42 2.33
CA LEU A 211 11.12 10.20 1.35
C LEU A 211 11.99 10.52 0.12
N SER A 212 13.24 10.95 0.32
CA SER A 212 14.16 11.21 -0.78
C SER A 212 14.39 9.96 -1.65
N GLU A 213 14.57 8.80 -1.00
CA GLU A 213 14.76 7.52 -1.70
C GLU A 213 13.48 7.08 -2.45
N MET A 214 12.31 7.32 -1.88
CA MET A 214 11.02 7.07 -2.54
C MET A 214 10.85 7.95 -3.80
N ILE A 215 11.28 9.21 -3.75
CA ILE A 215 11.27 10.13 -4.88
C ILE A 215 12.25 9.66 -5.95
N GLU A 216 13.48 9.28 -5.57
CA GLU A 216 14.49 8.74 -6.48
C GLU A 216 13.96 7.51 -7.24
N TYR A 217 13.35 6.57 -6.48
CA TYR A 217 12.72 5.40 -7.10
C TYR A 217 11.60 5.79 -8.06
N GLY A 218 10.70 6.69 -7.67
CA GLY A 218 9.62 7.18 -8.54
C GLY A 218 10.15 7.88 -9.78
N THR A 219 11.17 8.73 -9.64
CA THR A 219 11.81 9.43 -10.75
C THR A 219 12.46 8.46 -11.73
N SER A 220 13.11 7.40 -11.25
CA SER A 220 13.69 6.34 -12.09
C SER A 220 12.65 5.60 -12.93
N LEU A 221 11.39 5.60 -12.49
CA LEU A 221 10.24 5.08 -13.23
C LEU A 221 9.57 6.14 -14.15
N GLY A 222 10.13 7.34 -14.26
CA GLY A 222 9.61 8.44 -15.06
C GLY A 222 8.42 9.18 -14.44
N LEU A 223 8.21 9.06 -13.13
CA LEU A 223 7.11 9.75 -12.44
C LEU A 223 7.49 11.19 -12.08
N SER A 224 6.48 12.08 -12.05
CA SER A 224 6.67 13.50 -11.75
C SER A 224 7.01 13.80 -10.28
N GLY A 225 6.78 12.84 -9.38
CA GLY A 225 7.02 13.00 -7.96
C GLY A 225 5.96 13.81 -7.18
N GLN A 226 4.93 14.33 -7.83
CA GLN A 226 3.93 15.19 -7.18
C GLN A 226 3.16 14.48 -6.07
N ALA A 227 2.77 13.22 -6.29
CA ALA A 227 2.05 12.42 -5.29
C ALA A 227 2.87 12.18 -4.01
N PHE A 228 4.22 12.21 -4.10
CA PHE A 228 5.09 11.91 -2.96
C PHE A 228 5.03 12.97 -1.86
N PHE A 229 4.73 14.23 -2.19
CA PHE A 229 4.64 15.33 -1.22
C PHE A 229 3.26 15.51 -0.60
N GLY A 230 2.24 14.87 -1.17
CA GLY A 230 0.85 14.97 -0.71
C GLY A 230 0.49 13.97 0.40
N ALA A 231 -0.81 13.89 0.68
CA ALA A 231 -1.34 12.94 1.65
C ALA A 231 -1.13 11.47 1.22
N ALA A 232 -1.09 11.19 -0.11
CA ALA A 232 -0.82 9.85 -0.64
C ALA A 232 0.62 9.37 -0.40
N GLY A 233 1.59 10.30 -0.40
CA GLY A 233 3.01 10.04 -0.17
C GLY A 233 3.44 10.36 1.26
N LEU A 234 3.91 11.60 1.48
CA LEU A 234 4.46 12.04 2.78
C LEU A 234 3.50 11.82 3.95
N GLY A 235 2.20 12.14 3.76
CA GLY A 235 1.20 11.94 4.81
C GLY A 235 1.08 10.48 5.24
N ASP A 236 1.00 9.57 4.27
CA ASP A 236 0.90 8.13 4.53
C ASP A 236 2.22 7.55 5.05
N LEU A 237 3.36 8.07 4.59
CA LEU A 237 4.69 7.72 5.09
C LEU A 237 4.81 8.04 6.58
N ILE A 238 4.51 9.28 7.00
CA ILE A 238 4.57 9.69 8.39
C ILE A 238 3.63 8.84 9.25
N ALA A 239 2.34 8.74 8.87
CA ALA A 239 1.35 7.99 9.64
C ALA A 239 1.74 6.51 9.82
N THR A 240 2.37 5.90 8.79
CA THR A 240 2.74 4.48 8.84
C THR A 240 4.04 4.25 9.60
N SER A 241 5.02 5.16 9.47
CA SER A 241 6.36 5.03 10.06
C SER A 241 6.43 5.47 11.53
N THR A 242 5.41 6.14 12.04
CA THR A 242 5.37 6.60 13.44
C THR A 242 4.32 5.92 14.30
N SER A 243 3.56 4.99 13.75
CA SER A 243 2.45 4.35 14.44
C SER A 243 2.71 2.88 14.76
N GLU A 244 2.60 2.50 16.02
CA GLU A 244 2.61 1.09 16.47
C GLU A 244 1.42 0.28 15.91
N LYS A 245 0.37 0.95 15.44
CA LYS A 245 -0.75 0.30 14.73
C LYS A 245 -0.40 -0.11 13.31
N SER A 246 0.74 0.34 12.78
CA SER A 246 1.29 -0.08 11.49
C SER A 246 1.91 -1.47 11.60
N ARG A 247 1.44 -2.41 10.79
CA ARG A 247 2.00 -3.78 10.72
C ARG A 247 3.48 -3.80 10.35
N ASN A 248 3.87 -2.94 9.43
CA ASN A 248 5.26 -2.85 8.97
C ASN A 248 6.15 -2.27 10.08
N PHE A 249 5.71 -1.23 10.77
CA PHE A 249 6.41 -0.69 11.93
C PHE A 249 6.52 -1.75 13.04
N ALA A 250 5.42 -2.42 13.40
CA ALA A 250 5.41 -3.46 14.41
C ALA A 250 6.33 -4.63 14.06
N PHE A 251 6.40 -5.03 12.77
CA PHE A 251 7.36 -6.03 12.31
C PHE A 251 8.80 -5.58 12.60
N GLY A 252 9.18 -4.37 12.16
CA GLY A 252 10.53 -3.84 12.37
C GLY A 252 10.89 -3.73 13.85
N TYR A 253 9.95 -3.29 14.68
CA TYR A 253 10.13 -3.19 16.12
C TYR A 253 10.42 -4.57 16.77
N ARG A 254 9.63 -5.58 16.45
CA ARG A 254 9.82 -6.97 16.93
C ARG A 254 11.13 -7.57 16.43
N PHE A 255 11.46 -7.34 15.15
CA PHE A 255 12.69 -7.82 14.54
C PHE A 255 13.94 -7.24 15.27
N ALA A 256 13.91 -5.94 15.56
CA ALA A 256 15.00 -5.29 16.33
C ALA A 256 15.14 -5.81 17.77
N ARG A 257 14.10 -6.42 18.32
CA ARG A 257 14.10 -7.07 19.64
C ARG A 257 14.57 -8.52 19.59
N GLY A 258 15.02 -9.01 18.44
CA GLY A 258 15.61 -10.32 18.25
C GLY A 258 14.65 -11.42 17.83
N GLU A 259 13.38 -11.10 17.49
CA GLU A 259 12.49 -12.07 16.91
C GLU A 259 12.90 -12.36 15.46
N LYS A 260 12.81 -13.62 15.04
CA LYS A 260 13.15 -14.01 13.67
C LYS A 260 12.07 -13.56 12.69
N ARG A 261 12.50 -13.21 11.47
CA ARG A 261 11.61 -12.78 10.36
C ARG A 261 10.41 -13.70 10.19
N ASP A 262 10.67 -15.00 10.07
CA ASP A 262 9.63 -16.00 9.77
C ASP A 262 8.67 -16.20 10.94
N ASP A 263 9.14 -16.10 12.18
CA ASP A 263 8.30 -16.17 13.39
C ASP A 263 7.35 -14.98 13.46
N ILE A 264 7.84 -13.77 13.12
CA ILE A 264 7.02 -12.55 13.07
C ILE A 264 5.94 -12.68 11.99
N ILE A 265 6.31 -13.16 10.78
CA ILE A 265 5.37 -13.34 9.67
C ILE A 265 4.30 -14.37 10.04
N ASN A 266 4.70 -15.54 10.57
CA ASN A 266 3.78 -16.63 10.90
C ASN A 266 2.83 -16.29 12.06
N SER A 267 3.27 -15.46 13.01
CA SER A 267 2.43 -15.00 14.13
C SER A 267 1.52 -13.82 13.76
N SER A 268 1.71 -13.21 12.60
CA SER A 268 0.89 -12.10 12.14
C SER A 268 -0.42 -12.60 11.56
N SER A 269 -1.56 -12.11 12.07
CA SER A 269 -2.90 -12.44 11.53
C SER A 269 -3.15 -11.86 10.14
N GLU A 270 -2.30 -10.95 9.70
CA GLU A 270 -2.43 -10.20 8.44
C GLU A 270 -1.09 -10.11 7.73
N VAL A 271 -1.12 -9.93 6.40
CA VAL A 271 0.07 -9.84 5.56
C VAL A 271 0.90 -8.59 5.90
N VAL A 272 2.22 -8.76 6.05
CA VAL A 272 3.19 -7.67 6.19
C VAL A 272 3.73 -7.32 4.79
N GLU A 273 3.00 -6.46 4.09
CA GLU A 273 3.29 -6.09 2.68
C GLU A 273 4.72 -5.53 2.49
N GLY A 274 5.25 -4.81 3.50
CA GLY A 274 6.57 -4.19 3.42
C GLY A 274 7.71 -5.19 3.20
N VAL A 275 7.63 -6.38 3.78
CA VAL A 275 8.69 -7.41 3.63
C VAL A 275 8.76 -7.89 2.17
N ARG A 276 7.60 -8.15 1.56
CA ARG A 276 7.54 -8.53 0.14
C ARG A 276 7.97 -7.38 -0.77
N THR A 277 7.47 -6.18 -0.52
CA THR A 277 7.81 -4.98 -1.30
C THR A 277 9.30 -4.68 -1.23
N LEU A 278 9.92 -4.85 -0.07
CA LEU A 278 11.37 -4.70 0.12
C LEU A 278 12.16 -5.62 -0.81
N LYS A 279 11.80 -6.91 -0.86
CA LYS A 279 12.47 -7.89 -1.74
C LYS A 279 12.36 -7.47 -3.21
N ILE A 280 11.16 -7.13 -3.65
CA ILE A 280 10.90 -6.72 -5.03
C ILE A 280 11.72 -5.48 -5.40
N ILE A 281 11.63 -4.42 -4.61
CA ILE A 281 12.30 -3.14 -4.92
C ILE A 281 13.81 -3.26 -4.81
N TYR A 282 14.33 -4.07 -3.88
CA TYR A 282 15.76 -4.35 -3.78
C TYR A 282 16.31 -4.94 -5.08
N PHE A 283 15.68 -5.98 -5.63
CA PHE A 283 16.16 -6.59 -6.86
C PHE A 283 15.95 -5.69 -8.07
N LEU A 284 14.84 -4.96 -8.16
CA LEU A 284 14.66 -3.92 -9.18
C LEU A 284 15.79 -2.89 -9.13
N ALA A 285 16.08 -2.32 -7.96
CA ALA A 285 17.11 -1.33 -7.79
C ALA A 285 18.49 -1.86 -8.14
N LYS A 286 18.81 -3.09 -7.71
CA LYS A 286 20.07 -3.77 -7.99
C LYS A 286 20.33 -3.93 -9.49
N TYR A 287 19.35 -4.42 -10.24
CA TYR A 287 19.52 -4.71 -11.67
C TYR A 287 19.38 -3.48 -12.57
N HIS A 288 18.61 -2.48 -12.14
CA HIS A 288 18.47 -1.20 -12.85
C HIS A 288 19.41 -0.11 -12.33
N GLN A 289 20.32 -0.43 -11.40
CA GLN A 289 21.33 0.48 -10.84
C GLN A 289 20.72 1.75 -10.22
N ILE A 290 19.56 1.61 -9.56
CA ILE A 290 18.91 2.72 -8.85
C ILE A 290 19.52 2.84 -7.45
N PRO A 291 20.04 4.02 -7.04
CA PRO A 291 20.72 4.17 -5.75
C PRO A 291 19.72 4.28 -4.59
N LEU A 292 19.35 3.15 -3.99
CA LEU A 292 18.42 3.06 -2.87
C LEU A 292 19.14 2.51 -1.61
N PRO A 293 19.93 3.33 -0.92
CA PRO A 293 20.78 2.87 0.19
C PRO A 293 20.00 2.31 1.39
N ILE A 294 18.87 2.91 1.78
CA ILE A 294 18.05 2.41 2.89
C ILE A 294 17.45 1.05 2.52
N THR A 295 16.89 0.94 1.34
CA THR A 295 16.33 -0.32 0.82
C THR A 295 17.39 -1.41 0.77
N ASN A 296 18.60 -1.09 0.27
CA ASN A 296 19.71 -2.05 0.18
C ASN A 296 20.12 -2.54 1.57
N LEU A 297 20.41 -1.64 2.51
CA LEU A 297 20.81 -1.99 3.88
C LEU A 297 19.72 -2.77 4.61
N LEU A 298 18.47 -2.35 4.46
CA LEU A 298 17.33 -3.01 5.09
C LEU A 298 17.13 -4.43 4.56
N TYR A 299 17.28 -4.64 3.25
CA TYR A 299 17.23 -5.99 2.66
C TYR A 299 18.30 -6.88 3.25
N ARG A 300 19.55 -6.42 3.33
CA ARG A 300 20.65 -7.19 3.91
C ARG A 300 20.41 -7.53 5.38
N VAL A 301 19.85 -6.60 6.15
CA VAL A 301 19.49 -6.83 7.55
C VAL A 301 18.42 -7.89 7.70
N ILE A 302 17.36 -7.84 6.88
CA ILE A 302 16.19 -8.73 7.04
C ILE A 302 16.39 -10.10 6.37
N TYR A 303 17.15 -10.16 5.26
CA TYR A 303 17.27 -11.37 4.45
C TYR A 303 18.67 -12.01 4.46
N GLU A 304 19.72 -11.26 4.79
CA GLU A 304 21.11 -11.73 4.74
C GLU A 304 21.79 -11.72 6.13
N ASP A 305 21.03 -11.59 7.21
CA ASP A 305 21.51 -11.54 8.59
C ASP A 305 22.63 -10.51 8.83
N PHE A 306 22.63 -9.42 8.03
CA PHE A 306 23.60 -8.34 8.21
C PHE A 306 23.34 -7.58 9.51
N ASP A 307 24.43 -7.28 10.25
CA ASP A 307 24.32 -6.60 11.53
C ASP A 307 23.63 -5.23 11.41
N VAL A 308 22.55 -5.05 12.14
CA VAL A 308 21.73 -3.84 12.07
C VAL A 308 22.45 -2.58 12.55
N ARG A 309 23.38 -2.69 13.52
CA ARG A 309 24.17 -1.55 14.03
C ARG A 309 25.14 -1.09 12.97
N LYS A 310 25.81 -2.04 12.29
CA LYS A 310 26.68 -1.73 11.15
C LYS A 310 25.89 -1.10 9.99
N ALA A 311 24.69 -1.56 9.74
CA ALA A 311 23.84 -0.93 8.73
C ALA A 311 23.54 0.54 9.05
N ILE A 312 23.25 0.86 10.31
CA ILE A 312 23.04 2.23 10.78
C ILE A 312 24.32 3.08 10.65
N GLU A 313 25.48 2.53 11.04
CA GLU A 313 26.78 3.21 10.90
C GLU A 313 27.06 3.55 9.43
N ILE A 314 26.81 2.61 8.51
CA ILE A 314 26.96 2.84 7.07
C ILE A 314 25.99 3.94 6.61
N LEU A 315 24.71 3.88 7.01
CA LEU A 315 23.72 4.89 6.65
C LEU A 315 24.13 6.29 7.11
N MET A 316 24.68 6.40 8.32
CA MET A 316 25.17 7.67 8.88
C MET A 316 26.47 8.15 8.22
N SER A 317 27.25 7.26 7.60
CA SER A 317 28.51 7.58 6.92
C SER A 317 28.35 7.90 5.43
N ILE A 318 27.14 7.78 4.87
CA ILE A 318 26.88 8.16 3.47
C ILE A 318 27.27 9.63 3.28
N PRO A 319 28.12 9.96 2.26
CA PRO A 319 28.60 11.31 2.05
C PRO A 319 27.48 12.34 2.03
N ASN A 320 27.76 13.54 2.54
CA ASN A 320 26.82 14.66 2.55
C ASN A 320 26.39 15.01 1.12
N VAL A 321 25.27 14.45 0.69
CA VAL A 321 24.49 14.99 -0.42
C VAL A 321 23.71 16.19 0.09
N PRO A 322 23.37 17.18 -0.75
CA PRO A 322 22.45 18.24 -0.36
C PRO A 322 21.20 17.66 0.34
N ASP A 323 20.69 18.36 1.36
CA ASP A 323 19.53 17.86 2.12
C ASP A 323 18.34 17.60 1.22
N VAL A 324 18.12 18.50 0.27
CA VAL A 324 17.13 18.37 -0.81
C VAL A 324 17.78 18.74 -2.13
N ASP A 325 17.93 17.79 -3.03
CA ASP A 325 18.52 17.98 -4.37
C ASP A 325 17.55 17.51 -5.46
N PHE A 326 16.30 17.93 -5.36
CA PHE A 326 15.35 17.69 -6.44
C PHE A 326 14.72 19.01 -6.87
N ASN A 327 14.75 19.24 -8.16
CA ASN A 327 14.04 20.34 -8.78
C ASN A 327 12.53 20.04 -8.72
N ILE A 328 11.82 20.78 -7.89
CA ILE A 328 10.35 20.80 -7.94
C ILE A 328 10.00 21.53 -9.24
N VAL A 329 9.84 20.78 -10.32
CA VAL A 329 9.33 21.32 -11.58
C VAL A 329 7.87 21.71 -11.32
N ARG A 330 7.60 23.02 -11.44
CA ARG A 330 6.26 23.60 -11.34
C ARG A 330 5.47 23.31 -12.60
#